data_d99e4041017ee28f4177f185917d6ae8
#
_entry.id   d99e4041017ee28f4177f185917d6ae8
#
_cell.length_a   1.000
_cell.length_b   1.000
_cell.length_c   1.000
_cell.angle_alpha   90.00
_cell.angle_beta   90.00
_cell.angle_gamma   90.00
#
_symmetry.space_group_name_H-M   'P 1'
#
loop_
_entity.id
_entity.type
_entity.pdbx_description
1 polymer ?
#
loop_
_entity_poly.entity_id
_entity_poly.type
_entity_poly.pdbx_seq_one_letter_code
_entity_poly.pdbx_strand_id
1 'polypeptide(L)'
;MNSVMRNLGLSALAVAVLTSCAATSTETATPATTPQAYQVPLAQPPQVSQPLTLNQIMANPDWMGIFAKEAYWSDDSQSVFFARQASASPLRNYYQQGINDSRAVELAIDKLHAADQQFGVLDSAKANKAYLYQGNIFVKHLSSGKITQLTRQRTAISGLRYLNNGDIAYWQGDNVFQIHQDSGLVEQLAEIKMAKAPEGVKEPSSYLAKQQHRLIQYVALQQENAKAKEQFKNELQKSDPTLAANTWYLGDAEVVSELSLSPDGRYLFVALTDKNYTGSSEHDIMPNYLGSEGYIDPVPVRARVAEDNPPGQRFVVLDLNEHKQIDVTIEGLTGFDEDVLAKVKSENAKAKGESYQSTKAPRKIQLMQDWGWTQSAIQWHESENKLAVMVEATDNKDRWIASVDLAKGKFITEHRLHDDAWVNYDYNQFGWLPGTDSLYYLSEETGYSQLYIKARGEKPRALTQGKFVVSDITLSPDANYIYYKANQSHPGMYNVHR
;
A
#
# COMPACT_ATOMS: atom_id res chain seq x y z
N MET A 1 -14.70 -6.64 -0.94
CA MET A 1 -15.16 -5.89 -2.14
C MET A 1 -15.19 -4.42 -1.77
N ASN A 2 -14.07 -3.79 -1.63
CA ASN A 2 -14.02 -2.37 -1.30
C ASN A 2 -13.27 -1.64 -2.38
N SER A 3 -14.02 -0.83 -3.07
CA SER A 3 -13.56 0.18 -3.99
C SER A 3 -12.60 1.14 -3.28
N VAL A 4 -11.35 1.11 -3.66
CA VAL A 4 -10.36 2.10 -3.28
C VAL A 4 -10.72 3.41 -3.97
N MET A 5 -11.45 4.28 -3.32
CA MET A 5 -11.54 5.68 -3.74
C MET A 5 -10.37 6.45 -3.14
N ARG A 6 -9.46 6.80 -4.00
CA ARG A 6 -8.30 7.65 -3.72
C ARG A 6 -8.74 9.09 -3.72
N ASN A 7 -8.62 9.75 -2.59
CA ASN A 7 -8.57 11.21 -2.54
C ASN A 7 -7.11 11.64 -2.48
N LEU A 8 -6.62 12.14 -3.59
CA LEU A 8 -5.30 12.76 -3.68
C LEU A 8 -5.36 14.16 -3.08
N GLY A 9 -4.65 14.32 -1.97
CA GLY A 9 -4.31 15.65 -1.48
C GLY A 9 -3.29 16.30 -2.42
N LEU A 10 -3.65 17.47 -2.94
CA LEU A 10 -2.76 18.27 -3.76
C LEU A 10 -1.62 18.84 -2.92
N SER A 11 -0.40 18.40 -3.19
CA SER A 11 0.79 19.20 -2.89
C SER A 11 1.20 19.92 -4.16
N ALA A 12 0.99 21.21 -4.21
CA ALA A 12 1.50 22.06 -5.31
C ALA A 12 3.02 22.13 -5.20
N LEU A 13 3.74 21.46 -6.06
CA LEU A 13 5.20 21.60 -6.22
C LEU A 13 5.47 22.70 -7.24
N ALA A 14 6.05 23.80 -6.78
CA ALA A 14 6.71 24.77 -7.66
C ALA A 14 8.15 24.29 -7.89
N VAL A 15 8.44 23.86 -9.10
CA VAL A 15 9.80 23.47 -9.50
C VAL A 15 10.53 24.67 -10.08
N ALA A 16 11.60 25.10 -9.44
CA ALA A 16 12.61 25.97 -10.03
C ALA A 16 13.75 25.11 -10.58
N VAL A 17 13.91 25.14 -11.90
CA VAL A 17 15.03 24.46 -12.59
C VAL A 17 16.27 25.32 -12.50
N LEU A 18 17.34 24.79 -11.93
CA LEU A 18 18.68 25.36 -12.03
C LEU A 18 19.53 24.50 -12.97
N THR A 19 19.84 25.05 -14.13
CA THR A 19 20.88 24.54 -15.01
C THR A 19 22.24 25.12 -14.57
N SER A 20 23.22 24.29 -14.28
CA SER A 20 24.61 24.67 -14.16
C SER A 20 25.43 23.96 -15.22
N CYS A 21 25.91 24.71 -16.20
CA CYS A 21 27.06 24.35 -17.02
C CYS A 21 28.30 25.03 -16.44
N ALA A 22 29.30 24.22 -16.12
CA ALA A 22 30.63 24.77 -15.79
C ALA A 22 31.44 24.93 -17.07
N ALA A 23 31.78 26.16 -17.38
CA ALA A 23 32.89 26.48 -18.31
C ALA A 23 33.75 27.56 -17.64
N THR A 24 34.99 27.21 -17.38
CA THR A 24 36.01 28.10 -16.90
C THR A 24 36.45 29.04 -18.01
N SER A 25 36.20 30.34 -17.85
CA SER A 25 36.97 31.42 -18.50
C SER A 25 36.97 32.63 -17.61
N THR A 26 38.16 33.09 -17.30
CA THR A 26 38.45 34.33 -16.56
C THR A 26 38.01 35.52 -17.39
N GLU A 27 37.06 36.31 -16.91
CA GLU A 27 36.83 37.67 -17.37
C GLU A 27 36.39 38.58 -16.23
N THR A 28 36.85 39.79 -16.30
CA THR A 28 36.79 40.94 -15.42
C THR A 28 35.40 41.28 -14.89
N ALA A 29 35.33 41.57 -13.59
CA ALA A 29 34.12 41.92 -12.86
C ALA A 29 33.51 43.25 -13.35
N THR A 30 32.27 43.14 -13.84
CA THR A 30 31.32 44.26 -13.97
C THR A 30 30.37 44.23 -12.75
N PRO A 31 29.94 45.39 -12.20
CA PRO A 31 29.17 45.40 -10.97
C PRO A 31 27.79 44.73 -11.16
N ALA A 32 27.47 43.84 -10.23
CA ALA A 32 26.24 43.05 -10.20
C ALA A 32 25.01 43.96 -10.11
N THR A 33 24.18 43.90 -11.14
CA THR A 33 22.80 44.35 -11.09
C THR A 33 22.02 43.35 -10.24
N THR A 34 21.42 43.84 -9.18
CA THR A 34 20.51 43.06 -8.31
C THR A 34 19.42 42.39 -9.17
N PRO A 35 19.17 41.06 -9.06
CA PRO A 35 18.11 40.45 -9.83
C PRO A 35 16.76 41.07 -9.38
N GLN A 36 16.08 41.70 -10.31
CA GLN A 36 14.71 42.15 -10.10
C GLN A 36 13.86 40.89 -9.84
N ALA A 37 13.29 40.79 -8.65
CA ALA A 37 12.38 39.72 -8.31
C ALA A 37 11.26 39.70 -9.35
N TYR A 38 11.14 38.59 -10.07
CA TYR A 38 10.06 38.37 -11.02
C TYR A 38 8.75 38.37 -10.21
N GLN A 39 8.03 39.47 -10.23
CA GLN A 39 6.69 39.55 -9.70
C GLN A 39 5.80 38.81 -10.68
N VAL A 40 5.41 37.59 -10.32
CA VAL A 40 4.28 36.90 -10.97
C VAL A 40 3.09 37.85 -10.87
N PRO A 41 2.49 38.30 -11.99
CA PRO A 41 1.26 39.08 -11.88
C PRO A 41 0.24 38.23 -11.15
N LEU A 42 -0.10 38.61 -9.93
CA LEU A 42 -1.24 38.02 -9.25
C LEU A 42 -2.44 38.21 -10.20
N ALA A 43 -2.94 37.10 -10.73
CA ALA A 43 -4.18 37.14 -11.48
C ALA A 43 -5.20 37.87 -10.61
N GLN A 44 -5.68 39.02 -11.09
CA GLN A 44 -6.70 39.72 -10.35
C GLN A 44 -7.86 38.74 -10.16
N PRO A 45 -8.35 38.56 -8.92
CA PRO A 45 -9.52 37.73 -8.71
C PRO A 45 -10.63 38.25 -9.63
N PRO A 46 -11.37 37.35 -10.31
CA PRO A 46 -12.46 37.78 -11.17
C PRO A 46 -13.34 38.72 -10.37
N GLN A 47 -13.59 39.92 -10.90
CA GLN A 47 -14.48 40.87 -10.25
C GLN A 47 -15.88 40.26 -10.23
N VAL A 48 -16.29 39.75 -9.06
CA VAL A 48 -17.65 39.24 -8.86
C VAL A 48 -18.56 40.45 -8.91
N SER A 49 -19.17 40.67 -10.07
CA SER A 49 -20.05 41.82 -10.30
C SER A 49 -21.38 41.77 -9.53
N GLN A 50 -21.69 40.64 -8.90
CA GLN A 50 -22.87 40.46 -8.07
C GLN A 50 -22.56 39.58 -6.83
N PRO A 51 -23.20 39.83 -5.67
CA PRO A 51 -23.04 39.01 -4.49
C PRO A 51 -23.56 37.59 -4.77
N LEU A 52 -22.80 36.59 -4.30
CA LEU A 52 -23.19 35.18 -4.39
C LEU A 52 -24.49 34.95 -3.60
N THR A 53 -25.46 34.28 -4.21
CA THR A 53 -26.69 33.86 -3.56
C THR A 53 -26.58 32.46 -3.00
N LEU A 54 -27.34 32.13 -1.97
CA LEU A 54 -27.40 30.78 -1.41
C LEU A 54 -27.79 29.74 -2.48
N ASN A 55 -28.77 30.07 -3.33
CA ASN A 55 -29.19 29.20 -4.41
C ASN A 55 -28.06 28.92 -5.40
N GLN A 56 -27.23 29.90 -5.72
CA GLN A 56 -26.06 29.72 -6.60
C GLN A 56 -25.01 28.83 -5.95
N ILE A 57 -24.74 29.02 -4.66
CA ILE A 57 -23.79 28.22 -3.89
C ILE A 57 -24.24 26.75 -3.82
N MET A 58 -25.54 26.52 -3.61
CA MET A 58 -26.13 25.21 -3.42
C MET A 58 -26.44 24.46 -4.74
N ALA A 59 -26.43 25.15 -5.87
CA ALA A 59 -26.74 24.52 -7.16
C ALA A 59 -25.54 23.75 -7.73
N ASN A 60 -24.71 24.43 -8.49
CA ASN A 60 -23.56 23.83 -9.16
C ASN A 60 -22.27 24.53 -8.73
N PRO A 61 -21.24 23.79 -8.25
CA PRO A 61 -19.97 24.38 -7.81
C PRO A 61 -19.13 25.02 -8.94
N ASP A 62 -19.52 24.91 -10.21
CA ASP A 62 -18.82 25.49 -11.37
C ASP A 62 -18.61 27.01 -11.28
N TRP A 63 -19.39 27.71 -10.45
CA TRP A 63 -19.19 29.14 -10.18
C TRP A 63 -17.84 29.45 -9.49
N MET A 64 -17.22 28.46 -8.81
CA MET A 64 -15.89 28.59 -8.22
C MET A 64 -14.77 28.54 -9.26
N GLY A 65 -15.10 28.20 -10.51
CA GLY A 65 -14.14 27.93 -11.59
C GLY A 65 -13.79 26.48 -11.73
N ILE A 66 -13.29 26.14 -12.90
CA ILE A 66 -12.89 24.77 -13.27
C ILE A 66 -11.38 24.65 -13.13
N PHE A 67 -10.93 23.83 -12.19
CA PHE A 67 -9.53 23.62 -11.88
C PHE A 67 -8.99 22.33 -12.53
N ALA A 68 -7.71 22.34 -12.86
CA ALA A 68 -6.97 21.12 -13.18
C ALA A 68 -6.85 20.24 -11.92
N LYS A 69 -7.06 18.94 -12.07
CA LYS A 69 -6.94 17.94 -11.00
C LYS A 69 -6.03 16.80 -11.47
N GLU A 70 -5.50 16.07 -10.50
CA GLU A 70 -4.71 14.85 -10.77
C GLU A 70 -3.54 15.12 -11.73
N ALA A 71 -2.84 16.23 -11.54
CA ALA A 71 -1.70 16.58 -12.38
C ALA A 71 -0.50 15.71 -12.09
N TYR A 72 0.16 15.18 -13.15
CA TYR A 72 1.37 14.39 -13.04
C TYR A 72 2.26 14.56 -14.27
N TRP A 73 3.55 14.27 -14.11
CA TRP A 73 4.53 14.38 -15.19
C TRP A 73 4.45 13.20 -16.15
N SER A 74 4.74 13.49 -17.43
CA SER A 74 5.05 12.44 -18.42
C SER A 74 6.31 11.67 -18.02
N ASP A 75 6.47 10.45 -18.53
CA ASP A 75 7.62 9.60 -18.25
C ASP A 75 8.96 10.22 -18.67
N ASP A 76 8.96 11.09 -19.68
CA ASP A 76 10.11 11.85 -20.18
C ASP A 76 10.29 13.21 -19.52
N SER A 77 9.41 13.59 -18.59
CA SER A 77 9.39 14.89 -17.90
C SER A 77 9.28 16.10 -18.84
N GLN A 78 8.77 15.92 -20.07
CA GLN A 78 8.62 17.01 -21.04
C GLN A 78 7.19 17.57 -21.10
N SER A 79 6.23 16.90 -20.45
CA SER A 79 4.85 17.38 -20.39
C SER A 79 4.18 17.01 -19.05
N VAL A 80 3.04 17.64 -18.81
CA VAL A 80 2.19 17.37 -17.65
C VAL A 80 0.84 16.88 -18.16
N PHE A 81 0.35 15.80 -17.58
CA PHE A 81 -1.01 15.30 -17.75
C PHE A 81 -1.89 15.80 -16.61
N PHE A 82 -3.15 16.10 -16.89
CA PHE A 82 -4.11 16.49 -15.88
C PHE A 82 -5.55 16.24 -16.35
N ALA A 83 -6.46 16.12 -15.40
CA ALA A 83 -7.89 16.05 -15.67
C ALA A 83 -8.55 17.41 -15.43
N ARG A 84 -9.50 17.79 -16.27
CA ARG A 84 -10.28 19.02 -16.14
C ARG A 84 -11.74 18.73 -16.46
N GLN A 85 -12.64 19.23 -15.62
CA GLN A 85 -14.08 19.11 -15.83
C GLN A 85 -14.48 19.91 -17.07
N ALA A 86 -15.31 19.32 -17.91
CA ALA A 86 -15.94 20.04 -19.02
C ALA A 86 -17.02 20.98 -18.48
N SER A 87 -17.15 22.17 -19.09
CA SER A 87 -18.14 23.16 -18.64
C SER A 87 -19.55 22.59 -18.66
N ALA A 88 -20.32 22.81 -17.60
CA ALA A 88 -21.68 22.30 -17.43
C ALA A 88 -21.83 20.77 -17.60
N SER A 89 -20.77 20.00 -17.31
CA SER A 89 -20.76 18.55 -17.40
C SER A 89 -20.16 17.93 -16.13
N PRO A 90 -20.65 16.79 -15.64
CA PRO A 90 -20.00 16.06 -14.56
C PRO A 90 -18.75 15.32 -15.01
N LEU A 91 -18.52 15.24 -16.33
CA LEU A 91 -17.40 14.49 -16.91
C LEU A 91 -16.12 15.32 -16.88
N ARG A 92 -14.99 14.62 -16.75
CA ARG A 92 -13.65 15.20 -16.84
C ARG A 92 -12.98 14.69 -18.10
N ASN A 93 -12.42 15.63 -18.86
CA ASN A 93 -11.54 15.33 -19.97
C ASN A 93 -10.10 15.34 -19.49
N TYR A 94 -9.24 14.58 -20.17
CA TYR A 94 -7.82 14.51 -19.86
C TYR A 94 -7.04 15.34 -20.87
N TYR A 95 -6.04 16.02 -20.39
CA TYR A 95 -5.22 16.95 -21.15
C TYR A 95 -3.73 16.63 -20.96
N GLN A 96 -2.96 16.93 -21.99
CA GLN A 96 -1.51 16.96 -21.94
C GLN A 96 -1.02 18.36 -22.31
N GLN A 97 -0.04 18.88 -21.58
CA GLN A 97 0.59 20.17 -21.88
C GLN A 97 2.10 20.03 -21.80
N GLY A 98 2.79 20.29 -22.91
CA GLY A 98 4.26 20.36 -22.90
C GLY A 98 4.75 21.53 -22.05
N ILE A 99 5.93 21.38 -21.44
CA ILE A 99 6.51 22.39 -20.55
C ILE A 99 6.75 23.75 -21.22
N ASN A 100 6.89 23.76 -22.54
CA ASN A 100 7.06 24.97 -23.34
C ASN A 100 5.80 25.41 -24.07
N ASP A 101 4.69 24.68 -23.90
CA ASP A 101 3.45 24.94 -24.62
C ASP A 101 2.55 25.91 -23.83
N SER A 102 1.98 26.87 -24.51
CA SER A 102 1.04 27.83 -23.93
C SER A 102 -0.38 27.25 -23.76
N ARG A 103 -0.68 26.11 -24.39
CA ARG A 103 -1.99 25.49 -24.39
C ARG A 103 -1.91 23.97 -24.19
N ALA A 104 -2.83 23.45 -23.40
CA ALA A 104 -3.02 22.02 -23.28
C ALA A 104 -3.80 21.45 -24.45
N VAL A 105 -3.47 20.21 -24.81
CA VAL A 105 -4.17 19.43 -25.84
C VAL A 105 -5.04 18.39 -25.14
N GLU A 106 -6.31 18.30 -25.52
CA GLU A 106 -7.22 17.29 -25.01
C GLU A 106 -6.89 15.92 -25.59
N LEU A 107 -6.83 14.91 -24.75
CA LEU A 107 -6.60 13.54 -25.16
C LEU A 107 -7.89 12.91 -25.67
N ALA A 108 -7.83 12.31 -26.86
CA ALA A 108 -8.95 11.55 -27.38
C ALA A 108 -9.27 10.34 -26.50
N ILE A 109 -10.55 10.06 -26.29
CA ILE A 109 -11.02 9.02 -25.36
C ILE A 109 -10.48 7.62 -25.70
N ASP A 110 -10.28 7.34 -26.99
CA ASP A 110 -9.71 6.09 -27.50
C ASP A 110 -8.19 6.00 -27.32
N LYS A 111 -7.53 7.08 -26.91
CA LYS A 111 -6.08 7.17 -26.67
C LYS A 111 -5.68 7.25 -25.20
N LEU A 112 -6.64 7.28 -24.27
CA LEU A 112 -6.34 7.40 -22.83
C LEU A 112 -5.49 6.23 -22.31
N HIS A 113 -5.59 5.03 -22.89
CA HIS A 113 -4.74 3.89 -22.53
C HIS A 113 -3.27 4.10 -22.91
N ALA A 114 -2.98 4.98 -23.86
CA ALA A 114 -1.63 5.28 -24.34
C ALA A 114 -1.01 6.52 -23.67
N ALA A 115 -1.79 7.25 -22.87
CA ALA A 115 -1.25 8.32 -22.05
C ALA A 115 -0.34 7.74 -20.97
N ASP A 116 0.71 8.47 -20.61
CA ASP A 116 1.56 8.09 -19.50
C ASP A 116 0.72 7.99 -18.22
N GLN A 117 0.96 6.95 -17.45
CA GLN A 117 0.21 6.69 -16.23
C GLN A 117 1.05 7.11 -15.02
N GLN A 118 0.44 7.83 -14.08
CA GLN A 118 1.12 8.26 -12.85
C GLN A 118 1.65 7.08 -12.05
N PHE A 119 0.86 5.99 -11.99
CA PHE A 119 1.19 4.81 -11.21
C PHE A 119 1.53 3.65 -12.14
N GLY A 120 2.74 3.22 -12.08
CA GLY A 120 3.25 2.06 -12.79
C GLY A 120 4.49 1.56 -12.09
N VAL A 121 4.89 0.34 -12.42
CA VAL A 121 6.10 -0.30 -11.90
C VAL A 121 7.14 -0.38 -13.01
N LEU A 122 8.39 -0.07 -12.68
CA LEU A 122 9.51 -0.18 -13.61
C LEU A 122 10.17 -1.56 -13.46
N ASP A 123 10.68 -2.07 -14.57
CA ASP A 123 11.59 -3.21 -14.53
C ASP A 123 12.94 -2.80 -13.89
N SER A 124 13.78 -3.78 -13.55
CA SER A 124 15.08 -3.54 -12.91
C SER A 124 16.03 -2.68 -13.77
N ALA A 125 15.92 -2.77 -15.08
CA ALA A 125 16.68 -1.97 -16.03
C ALA A 125 16.11 -0.55 -16.24
N LYS A 126 14.93 -0.25 -15.67
CA LYS A 126 14.17 0.98 -15.88
C LYS A 126 13.91 1.28 -17.36
N ALA A 127 13.83 0.24 -18.18
CA ALA A 127 13.58 0.32 -19.62
C ALA A 127 12.11 0.18 -19.97
N ASN A 128 11.36 -0.56 -19.16
CA ASN A 128 9.94 -0.84 -19.34
C ASN A 128 9.15 -0.41 -18.11
N LYS A 129 7.95 0.14 -18.35
CA LYS A 129 6.98 0.50 -17.32
C LYS A 129 5.71 -0.32 -17.53
N ALA A 130 5.36 -1.17 -16.55
CA ALA A 130 4.06 -1.84 -16.52
C ALA A 130 3.06 -1.00 -15.73
N TYR A 131 1.84 -0.90 -16.22
CA TYR A 131 0.77 -0.12 -15.60
C TYR A 131 -0.60 -0.74 -15.84
N LEU A 132 -1.57 -0.35 -15.02
CA LEU A 132 -2.97 -0.74 -15.15
C LEU A 132 -3.78 0.38 -15.80
N TYR A 133 -4.51 0.02 -16.86
CA TYR A 133 -5.54 0.87 -17.41
C TYR A 133 -6.84 0.07 -17.51
N GLN A 134 -7.91 0.58 -16.90
CA GLN A 134 -9.22 -0.09 -16.82
C GLN A 134 -9.12 -1.56 -16.37
N GLY A 135 -8.28 -1.82 -15.34
CA GLY A 135 -8.07 -3.14 -14.77
C GLY A 135 -7.32 -4.13 -15.67
N ASN A 136 -6.66 -3.67 -16.71
CA ASN A 136 -5.83 -4.49 -17.60
C ASN A 136 -4.39 -4.01 -17.62
N ILE A 137 -3.47 -4.93 -17.90
CA ILE A 137 -2.02 -4.71 -17.89
C ILE A 137 -1.55 -4.22 -19.25
N PHE A 138 -0.82 -3.12 -19.22
CA PHE A 138 -0.08 -2.57 -20.35
C PHE A 138 1.39 -2.43 -19.97
N VAL A 139 2.26 -2.59 -20.95
CA VAL A 139 3.71 -2.35 -20.82
C VAL A 139 4.13 -1.32 -21.85
N LYS A 140 4.77 -0.25 -21.38
CA LYS A 140 5.38 0.78 -22.22
C LYS A 140 6.90 0.64 -22.19
N HIS A 141 7.51 0.53 -23.37
CA HIS A 141 8.96 0.62 -23.51
C HIS A 141 9.35 2.11 -23.55
N LEU A 142 10.07 2.58 -22.55
CA LEU A 142 10.24 4.01 -22.28
C LEU A 142 11.00 4.76 -23.40
N SER A 143 12.05 4.16 -23.98
CA SER A 143 12.83 4.84 -25.02
C SER A 143 12.14 4.91 -26.39
N SER A 144 11.30 3.94 -26.74
CA SER A 144 10.61 3.89 -28.04
C SER A 144 9.16 4.37 -27.97
N GLY A 145 8.59 4.48 -26.76
CA GLY A 145 7.17 4.77 -26.54
C GLY A 145 6.23 3.63 -26.96
N LYS A 146 6.75 2.47 -27.38
CA LYS A 146 5.92 1.33 -27.79
C LYS A 146 5.13 0.79 -26.61
N ILE A 147 3.82 0.65 -26.79
CA ILE A 147 2.90 0.10 -25.79
C ILE A 147 2.41 -1.27 -26.26
N THR A 148 2.43 -2.24 -25.33
CA THR A 148 1.90 -3.59 -25.53
C THR A 148 0.85 -3.87 -24.48
N GLN A 149 -0.34 -4.28 -24.88
CA GLN A 149 -1.37 -4.76 -23.95
C GLN A 149 -1.14 -6.25 -23.68
N LEU A 150 -1.02 -6.64 -22.41
CA LEU A 150 -0.78 -8.04 -22.01
C LEU A 150 -2.07 -8.78 -21.62
N THR A 151 -3.05 -8.07 -21.06
CA THR A 151 -4.32 -8.68 -20.65
C THR A 151 -5.52 -7.95 -21.25
N ARG A 152 -6.62 -8.69 -21.50
CA ARG A 152 -7.87 -8.14 -21.99
C ARG A 152 -9.03 -8.91 -21.38
N GLN A 153 -9.42 -8.50 -20.17
CA GLN A 153 -10.41 -9.23 -19.37
C GLN A 153 -11.33 -8.26 -18.60
N ARG A 154 -12.49 -8.77 -18.14
CA ARG A 154 -13.44 -7.98 -17.35
C ARG A 154 -13.11 -7.92 -15.88
N THR A 155 -12.56 -9.01 -15.31
CA THR A 155 -12.18 -9.04 -13.90
C THR A 155 -10.94 -8.17 -13.72
N ALA A 156 -11.08 -7.12 -12.90
CA ALA A 156 -10.02 -6.16 -12.71
C ALA A 156 -8.79 -6.77 -12.02
N ILE A 157 -7.63 -6.35 -12.47
CA ILE A 157 -6.35 -6.60 -11.83
C ILE A 157 -6.12 -5.49 -10.82
N SER A 158 -5.68 -5.85 -9.61
CA SER A 158 -5.57 -4.92 -8.48
C SER A 158 -4.14 -4.49 -8.14
N GLY A 159 -3.13 -5.17 -8.64
CA GLY A 159 -1.74 -4.84 -8.38
C GLY A 159 -0.79 -5.42 -9.41
N LEU A 160 0.39 -4.82 -9.51
CA LEU A 160 1.46 -5.23 -10.42
C LEU A 160 2.79 -5.23 -9.70
N ARG A 161 3.67 -6.16 -10.11
CA ARG A 161 5.07 -6.18 -9.75
C ARG A 161 5.90 -6.78 -10.88
N TYR A 162 7.04 -6.17 -11.20
CA TYR A 162 8.10 -6.88 -11.92
C TYR A 162 8.82 -7.83 -10.98
N LEU A 163 9.06 -9.05 -11.43
CA LEU A 163 9.89 -10.02 -10.77
C LEU A 163 11.35 -9.86 -11.22
N ASN A 164 12.28 -10.42 -10.45
CA ASN A 164 13.73 -10.36 -10.77
C ASN A 164 14.11 -10.99 -12.10
N ASN A 165 13.30 -11.94 -12.59
CA ASN A 165 13.48 -12.59 -13.90
C ASN A 165 12.89 -11.75 -15.07
N GLY A 166 12.29 -10.60 -14.80
CA GLY A 166 11.66 -9.72 -15.79
C GLY A 166 10.19 -10.02 -16.07
N ASP A 167 9.62 -11.08 -15.52
CA ASP A 167 8.21 -11.39 -15.64
C ASP A 167 7.34 -10.43 -14.81
N ILE A 168 6.05 -10.41 -15.07
CA ILE A 168 5.10 -9.55 -14.36
C ILE A 168 4.18 -10.39 -13.48
N ALA A 169 4.27 -10.22 -12.18
CA ALA A 169 3.28 -10.73 -11.25
C ALA A 169 2.13 -9.72 -11.08
N TYR A 170 0.90 -10.25 -10.91
CA TYR A 170 -0.29 -9.44 -10.69
C TYR A 170 -1.30 -10.13 -9.78
N TRP A 171 -2.21 -9.34 -9.20
CA TRP A 171 -3.23 -9.81 -8.27
C TRP A 171 -4.61 -9.71 -8.87
N GLN A 172 -5.43 -10.72 -8.61
CA GLN A 172 -6.84 -10.76 -8.96
C GLN A 172 -7.65 -11.33 -7.79
N GLY A 173 -8.20 -10.46 -6.96
CA GLY A 173 -8.67 -10.84 -5.62
C GLY A 173 -7.49 -11.34 -4.79
N ASP A 174 -7.69 -12.47 -4.10
CA ASP A 174 -6.66 -13.09 -3.26
C ASP A 174 -5.76 -14.07 -4.06
N ASN A 175 -5.87 -14.06 -5.38
CA ASN A 175 -5.06 -14.91 -6.25
C ASN A 175 -3.89 -14.13 -6.85
N VAL A 176 -2.75 -14.81 -6.99
CA VAL A 176 -1.53 -14.26 -7.56
C VAL A 176 -1.19 -15.00 -8.83
N PHE A 177 -0.94 -14.24 -9.88
CA PHE A 177 -0.58 -14.75 -11.20
C PHE A 177 0.74 -14.13 -11.68
N GLN A 178 1.39 -14.81 -12.62
CA GLN A 178 2.57 -14.34 -13.32
C GLN A 178 2.34 -14.42 -14.83
N ILE A 179 2.82 -13.42 -15.57
CA ILE A 179 2.90 -13.43 -17.02
C ILE A 179 4.37 -13.57 -17.39
N HIS A 180 4.71 -14.65 -18.07
CA HIS A 180 6.03 -14.85 -18.64
C HIS A 180 6.20 -13.96 -19.88
N GLN A 181 7.11 -13.00 -19.82
CA GLN A 181 7.29 -11.99 -20.88
C GLN A 181 7.68 -12.61 -22.24
N ASP A 182 8.46 -13.69 -22.22
CA ASP A 182 8.96 -14.33 -23.43
C ASP A 182 7.90 -15.17 -24.15
N SER A 183 7.08 -15.92 -23.40
CA SER A 183 6.10 -16.87 -23.94
C SER A 183 4.67 -16.34 -23.95
N GLY A 184 4.36 -15.35 -23.11
CA GLY A 184 3.00 -14.90 -22.84
C GLY A 184 2.18 -15.90 -22.01
N LEU A 185 2.81 -16.97 -21.48
CA LEU A 185 2.14 -17.90 -20.58
C LEU A 185 1.70 -17.17 -19.31
N VAL A 186 0.45 -17.40 -18.92
CA VAL A 186 -0.08 -16.96 -17.63
C VAL A 186 -0.07 -18.15 -16.69
N GLU A 187 0.65 -18.02 -15.59
CA GLU A 187 0.76 -19.02 -14.54
C GLU A 187 0.10 -18.50 -13.27
N GLN A 188 -0.66 -19.35 -12.58
CA GLN A 188 -1.19 -19.02 -11.25
C GLN A 188 -0.19 -19.46 -10.18
N LEU A 189 0.48 -18.50 -9.56
CA LEU A 189 1.47 -18.73 -8.49
C LEU A 189 0.81 -19.14 -7.18
N ALA A 190 -0.34 -18.57 -6.86
CA ALA A 190 -1.06 -18.89 -5.65
C ALA A 190 -2.58 -18.71 -5.81
N GLU A 191 -3.33 -19.69 -5.36
CA GLU A 191 -4.77 -19.59 -5.09
C GLU A 191 -4.98 -19.67 -3.58
N ILE A 192 -5.51 -18.59 -2.98
CA ILE A 192 -5.80 -18.53 -1.55
C ILE A 192 -7.30 -18.71 -1.33
N LYS A 193 -7.67 -19.68 -0.48
CA LYS A 193 -9.06 -19.89 -0.04
C LYS A 193 -9.18 -19.72 1.46
N MET A 194 -10.02 -18.79 1.86
CA MET A 194 -10.42 -18.61 3.26
C MET A 194 -11.46 -19.65 3.65
N ALA A 195 -11.02 -20.87 3.72
CA ALA A 195 -11.81 -22.06 4.02
C ALA A 195 -10.93 -23.12 4.70
N LYS A 196 -11.56 -24.10 5.33
CA LYS A 196 -10.86 -25.32 5.80
C LYS A 196 -10.44 -26.14 4.61
N ALA A 197 -9.25 -26.73 4.68
CA ALA A 197 -8.80 -27.67 3.66
C ALA A 197 -9.80 -28.84 3.52
N PRO A 198 -10.06 -29.31 2.29
CA PRO A 198 -10.89 -30.48 2.09
C PRO A 198 -10.34 -31.67 2.87
N GLU A 199 -11.22 -32.39 3.55
CA GLU A 199 -10.84 -33.65 4.20
C GLU A 199 -10.57 -34.71 3.13
N GLY A 200 -9.45 -35.39 3.24
CA GLY A 200 -9.13 -36.52 2.39
C GLY A 200 -10.04 -37.72 2.60
N VAL A 201 -9.76 -38.87 1.97
CA VAL A 201 -10.53 -40.07 2.12
C VAL A 201 -10.55 -40.53 3.59
N LYS A 202 -11.74 -40.47 4.23
CA LYS A 202 -11.90 -40.79 5.64
C LYS A 202 -11.85 -42.29 5.88
N GLU A 203 -11.13 -42.69 6.94
CA GLU A 203 -11.22 -44.04 7.45
C GLU A 203 -12.56 -44.32 8.14
N PRO A 204 -13.14 -45.55 8.04
CA PRO A 204 -14.33 -45.88 8.74
C PRO A 204 -14.15 -45.74 10.26
N SER A 205 -14.81 -44.77 10.90
CA SER A 205 -14.62 -44.45 12.32
C SER A 205 -15.67 -45.13 13.22
N SER A 206 -16.95 -45.17 12.80
CA SER A 206 -18.02 -45.80 13.56
C SER A 206 -17.99 -47.32 13.48
N TYR A 207 -18.56 -48.00 14.51
CA TYR A 207 -18.69 -49.45 14.52
C TYR A 207 -19.42 -49.97 13.27
N LEU A 208 -20.52 -49.33 12.90
CA LEU A 208 -21.32 -49.75 11.75
C LEU A 208 -20.54 -49.57 10.44
N ALA A 209 -19.84 -48.46 10.27
CA ALA A 209 -19.01 -48.23 9.09
C ALA A 209 -17.88 -49.27 8.97
N LYS A 210 -17.22 -49.62 10.09
CA LYS A 210 -16.18 -50.64 10.14
C LYS A 210 -16.75 -52.03 9.80
N GLN A 211 -17.97 -52.34 10.26
CA GLN A 211 -18.63 -53.59 9.91
C GLN A 211 -19.04 -53.67 8.44
N GLN A 212 -19.61 -52.60 7.88
CA GLN A 212 -19.90 -52.50 6.45
C GLN A 212 -18.66 -52.70 5.59
N HIS A 213 -17.57 -52.01 5.96
CA HIS A 213 -16.28 -52.13 5.27
C HIS A 213 -15.75 -53.58 5.33
N ARG A 214 -15.90 -54.26 6.46
CA ARG A 214 -15.45 -55.63 6.63
C ARG A 214 -16.32 -56.64 5.89
N LEU A 215 -17.66 -56.45 5.88
CA LEU A 215 -18.62 -57.42 5.40
C LEU A 215 -19.00 -57.22 3.93
N ILE A 216 -18.87 -56.00 3.40
CA ILE A 216 -19.27 -55.66 2.04
C ILE A 216 -18.02 -55.35 1.23
N GLN A 217 -17.54 -56.34 0.49
CA GLN A 217 -16.31 -56.22 -0.33
C GLN A 217 -16.35 -55.03 -1.29
N TYR A 218 -17.53 -54.70 -1.83
CA TYR A 218 -17.71 -53.55 -2.70
C TYR A 218 -17.39 -52.22 -1.98
N VAL A 219 -17.82 -52.05 -0.72
CA VAL A 219 -17.53 -50.85 0.07
C VAL A 219 -16.02 -50.72 0.35
N ALA A 220 -15.37 -51.83 0.67
CA ALA A 220 -13.91 -51.86 0.86
C ALA A 220 -13.19 -51.48 -0.44
N LEU A 221 -13.60 -52.09 -1.55
CA LEU A 221 -13.02 -51.78 -2.87
C LEU A 221 -13.21 -50.29 -3.28
N GLN A 222 -14.39 -49.72 -3.01
CA GLN A 222 -14.64 -48.30 -3.30
C GLN A 222 -13.71 -47.37 -2.48
N GLN A 223 -13.46 -47.68 -1.23
CA GLN A 223 -12.55 -46.92 -0.39
C GLN A 223 -11.08 -47.06 -0.84
N GLU A 224 -10.64 -48.26 -1.17
CA GLU A 224 -9.31 -48.50 -1.72
C GLU A 224 -9.10 -47.74 -3.04
N ASN A 225 -10.09 -47.80 -3.93
CA ASN A 225 -10.06 -47.05 -5.18
C ASN A 225 -10.03 -45.54 -4.95
N ALA A 226 -10.77 -45.02 -3.97
CA ALA A 226 -10.76 -43.61 -3.62
C ALA A 226 -9.37 -43.17 -3.10
N LYS A 227 -8.75 -43.97 -2.22
CA LYS A 227 -7.38 -43.72 -1.73
C LYS A 227 -6.36 -43.77 -2.87
N ALA A 228 -6.45 -44.76 -3.75
CA ALA A 228 -5.54 -44.88 -4.90
C ALA A 228 -5.64 -43.66 -5.85
N LYS A 229 -6.88 -43.19 -6.10
CA LYS A 229 -7.14 -42.00 -6.90
C LYS A 229 -6.58 -40.73 -6.24
N GLU A 230 -6.74 -40.60 -4.92
CA GLU A 230 -6.21 -39.48 -4.15
C GLU A 230 -4.67 -39.48 -4.17
N GLN A 231 -4.06 -40.65 -3.94
CA GLN A 231 -2.59 -40.81 -4.02
C GLN A 231 -2.07 -40.46 -5.42
N PHE A 232 -2.71 -40.96 -6.47
CA PHE A 232 -2.34 -40.63 -7.84
C PHE A 232 -2.46 -39.13 -8.13
N LYS A 233 -3.56 -38.51 -7.70
CA LYS A 233 -3.75 -37.06 -7.86
C LYS A 233 -2.66 -36.27 -7.15
N ASN A 234 -2.30 -36.66 -5.93
CA ASN A 234 -1.25 -35.99 -5.16
C ASN A 234 0.14 -36.18 -5.79
N GLU A 235 0.41 -37.38 -6.34
CA GLU A 235 1.65 -37.63 -7.05
C GLU A 235 1.75 -36.85 -8.36
N LEU A 236 0.66 -36.82 -9.13
CA LEU A 236 0.56 -36.05 -10.36
C LEU A 236 0.80 -34.55 -10.07
N GLN A 237 0.18 -34.02 -9.02
CA GLN A 237 0.34 -32.61 -8.62
C GLN A 237 1.78 -32.25 -8.23
N LYS A 238 2.54 -33.22 -7.69
CA LYS A 238 3.95 -33.01 -7.35
C LYS A 238 4.90 -33.15 -8.53
N SER A 239 4.55 -34.02 -9.47
CA SER A 239 5.50 -34.47 -10.51
C SER A 239 5.30 -33.77 -11.85
N ASP A 240 4.10 -33.24 -12.11
CA ASP A 240 3.78 -32.58 -13.37
C ASP A 240 3.90 -31.03 -13.24
N PRO A 241 4.99 -30.43 -13.79
CA PRO A 241 5.21 -29.00 -13.71
C PRO A 241 4.25 -28.16 -14.57
N THR A 242 3.38 -28.81 -15.37
CA THR A 242 2.41 -28.09 -16.20
C THR A 242 1.11 -27.78 -15.46
N LEU A 243 0.95 -28.34 -14.26
CA LEU A 243 -0.22 -28.08 -13.42
C LEU A 243 -0.03 -26.80 -12.59
N ALA A 244 -1.14 -26.06 -12.40
CA ALA A 244 -1.15 -24.94 -11.48
C ALA A 244 -0.79 -25.36 -10.05
N ALA A 245 -0.19 -24.48 -9.27
CA ALA A 245 0.15 -24.72 -7.87
C ALA A 245 -1.07 -25.13 -7.04
N ASN A 246 -0.82 -25.89 -5.95
CA ASN A 246 -1.87 -26.27 -5.03
C ASN A 246 -2.52 -25.05 -4.35
N THR A 247 -3.83 -25.15 -4.10
CA THR A 247 -4.59 -24.16 -3.35
C THR A 247 -4.10 -24.06 -1.90
N TRP A 248 -3.98 -22.85 -1.40
CA TRP A 248 -3.70 -22.54 0.00
C TRP A 248 -5.00 -22.36 0.77
N TYR A 249 -5.17 -23.13 1.86
CA TYR A 249 -6.34 -23.07 2.75
C TYR A 249 -5.90 -22.43 4.06
N LEU A 250 -6.31 -21.17 4.32
CA LEU A 250 -5.85 -20.41 5.49
C LEU A 250 -6.86 -20.38 6.64
N GLY A 251 -7.93 -21.16 6.56
CA GLY A 251 -8.99 -21.20 7.55
C GLY A 251 -10.25 -20.46 7.12
N ASP A 252 -11.32 -20.50 7.94
CA ASP A 252 -12.63 -19.92 7.63
C ASP A 252 -13.10 -18.82 8.59
N ALA A 253 -12.23 -18.45 9.55
CA ALA A 253 -12.53 -17.44 10.56
C ALA A 253 -12.06 -16.03 10.17
N GLU A 254 -11.18 -15.93 9.19
CA GLU A 254 -10.48 -14.69 8.81
C GLU A 254 -10.71 -14.36 7.33
N VAL A 255 -10.28 -13.19 6.92
CA VAL A 255 -10.20 -12.74 5.52
C VAL A 255 -8.81 -12.15 5.27
N VAL A 256 -8.36 -12.19 4.02
CA VAL A 256 -7.12 -11.53 3.60
C VAL A 256 -7.33 -10.03 3.69
N SER A 257 -6.52 -9.35 4.49
CA SER A 257 -6.50 -7.89 4.57
C SER A 257 -5.45 -7.27 3.65
N GLU A 258 -4.29 -7.92 3.53
CA GLU A 258 -3.18 -7.45 2.70
C GLU A 258 -2.35 -8.66 2.26
N LEU A 259 -1.79 -8.61 1.06
CA LEU A 259 -0.84 -9.60 0.57
C LEU A 259 0.25 -8.95 -0.27
N SER A 260 1.46 -9.51 -0.24
CA SER A 260 2.59 -8.98 -0.99
C SER A 260 3.58 -10.09 -1.36
N LEU A 261 3.94 -10.16 -2.64
CA LEU A 261 4.86 -11.15 -3.21
C LEU A 261 6.30 -10.66 -3.14
N SER A 262 7.25 -11.54 -2.87
CA SER A 262 8.70 -11.24 -2.92
C SER A 262 9.18 -10.92 -4.34
N PRO A 263 10.32 -10.20 -4.50
CA PRO A 263 10.85 -9.85 -5.82
C PRO A 263 11.20 -11.03 -6.71
N ASP A 264 11.54 -12.18 -6.13
CA ASP A 264 11.84 -13.41 -6.90
C ASP A 264 10.62 -14.30 -7.14
N GLY A 265 9.43 -13.91 -6.62
CA GLY A 265 8.20 -14.68 -6.78
C GLY A 265 8.06 -15.87 -5.83
N ARG A 266 8.99 -16.09 -4.90
CA ARG A 266 9.00 -17.27 -4.03
C ARG A 266 8.12 -17.13 -2.79
N TYR A 267 8.16 -15.99 -2.13
CA TYR A 267 7.48 -15.79 -0.85
C TYR A 267 6.27 -14.86 -0.98
N LEU A 268 5.15 -15.26 -0.44
CA LEU A 268 3.97 -14.43 -0.34
C LEU A 268 3.70 -14.14 1.14
N PHE A 269 3.83 -12.88 1.53
CA PHE A 269 3.45 -12.41 2.85
C PHE A 269 1.97 -12.06 2.85
N VAL A 270 1.23 -12.57 3.83
CA VAL A 270 -0.23 -12.41 3.96
C VAL A 270 -0.58 -11.94 5.36
N ALA A 271 -1.36 -10.87 5.46
CA ALA A 271 -1.98 -10.41 6.69
C ALA A 271 -3.46 -10.77 6.68
N LEU A 272 -3.94 -11.34 7.78
CA LEU A 272 -5.29 -11.85 7.94
C LEU A 272 -5.96 -11.14 9.11
N THR A 273 -7.25 -10.81 8.94
CA THR A 273 -8.07 -10.19 9.99
C THR A 273 -9.36 -10.97 10.18
N ASP A 274 -9.97 -10.86 11.37
CA ASP A 274 -11.25 -11.49 11.68
C ASP A 274 -12.33 -11.03 10.66
N LYS A 275 -13.00 -11.98 10.03
CA LYS A 275 -14.03 -11.72 9.00
C LYS A 275 -15.26 -11.01 9.54
N ASN A 276 -15.50 -11.09 10.85
CA ASN A 276 -16.67 -10.49 11.50
C ASN A 276 -16.39 -9.06 11.99
N TYR A 277 -15.11 -8.63 11.97
CA TYR A 277 -14.76 -7.28 12.39
C TYR A 277 -15.12 -6.27 11.29
N THR A 278 -15.97 -5.32 11.61
CA THR A 278 -16.44 -4.29 10.67
C THR A 278 -15.97 -2.88 11.05
N GLY A 279 -15.54 -2.65 12.29
CA GLY A 279 -15.24 -1.32 12.84
C GLY A 279 -16.46 -0.38 12.89
N SER A 280 -17.67 -0.93 12.68
CA SER A 280 -18.91 -0.15 12.67
C SER A 280 -19.60 -0.23 14.03
N SER A 281 -20.32 0.85 14.40
CA SER A 281 -21.17 0.85 15.58
C SER A 281 -22.34 -0.11 15.41
N GLU A 282 -22.65 -0.87 16.47
CA GLU A 282 -23.87 -1.68 16.55
C GLU A 282 -25.11 -0.84 16.91
N HIS A 283 -24.91 0.39 17.41
CA HIS A 283 -25.96 1.21 18.00
C HIS A 283 -26.21 2.52 17.26
N ASP A 284 -25.22 3.03 16.54
CA ASP A 284 -25.31 4.33 15.87
C ASP A 284 -25.46 4.19 14.37
N ILE A 285 -26.42 4.90 13.83
CA ILE A 285 -26.65 5.04 12.39
C ILE A 285 -26.62 6.52 12.02
N MET A 286 -26.12 6.82 10.83
CA MET A 286 -26.21 8.15 10.23
C MET A 286 -27.26 8.10 9.11
N PRO A 287 -28.34 8.90 9.19
CA PRO A 287 -29.30 8.96 8.12
C PRO A 287 -28.73 9.76 6.94
N ASN A 288 -28.70 9.15 5.77
CA ASN A 288 -28.44 9.84 4.51
C ASN A 288 -29.78 10.34 3.95
N TYR A 289 -30.01 11.65 4.03
CA TYR A 289 -31.25 12.29 3.58
C TYR A 289 -31.28 12.61 2.08
N LEU A 290 -30.13 12.51 1.40
CA LEU A 290 -29.96 12.93 0.00
C LEU A 290 -29.76 11.71 -0.91
N GLY A 291 -30.74 10.81 -0.90
CA GLY A 291 -30.77 9.67 -1.81
C GLY A 291 -31.48 9.99 -3.13
N SER A 292 -31.11 9.34 -4.23
CA SER A 292 -31.75 9.49 -5.54
C SER A 292 -33.20 9.03 -5.56
N GLU A 293 -33.59 8.15 -4.64
CA GLU A 293 -34.93 7.56 -4.55
C GLU A 293 -35.87 8.29 -3.59
N GLY A 294 -35.38 9.35 -2.92
CA GLY A 294 -36.17 10.16 -2.00
C GLY A 294 -36.46 9.51 -0.64
N TYR A 295 -35.89 8.36 -0.35
CA TYR A 295 -35.95 7.72 0.96
C TYR A 295 -34.69 8.00 1.77
N ILE A 296 -34.83 7.94 3.09
CA ILE A 296 -33.70 8.03 4.01
C ILE A 296 -32.97 6.67 3.99
N ASP A 297 -31.67 6.70 3.70
CA ASP A 297 -30.81 5.53 3.75
C ASP A 297 -30.01 5.50 5.06
N PRO A 298 -30.29 4.57 6.01
CA PRO A 298 -29.56 4.47 7.26
C PRO A 298 -28.19 3.80 7.03
N VAL A 299 -27.11 4.53 7.25
CA VAL A 299 -25.75 4.04 7.10
C VAL A 299 -25.13 3.79 8.48
N PRO A 300 -24.60 2.57 8.77
CA PRO A 300 -23.82 2.35 9.99
C PRO A 300 -22.63 3.29 10.04
N VAL A 301 -22.41 3.91 11.20
CA VAL A 301 -21.24 4.75 11.43
C VAL A 301 -20.13 3.99 12.12
N ARG A 302 -18.97 4.59 12.21
CA ARG A 302 -17.84 4.07 12.98
C ARG A 302 -18.23 3.83 14.43
N ALA A 303 -17.72 2.76 15.02
CA ALA A 303 -17.89 2.46 16.44
C ALA A 303 -17.50 3.65 17.34
N ARG A 304 -18.22 3.84 18.46
CA ARG A 304 -17.89 4.86 19.45
C ARG A 304 -16.55 4.58 20.12
N VAL A 305 -15.97 5.59 20.71
CA VAL A 305 -14.80 5.43 21.57
C VAL A 305 -15.12 4.40 22.68
N ALA A 306 -14.24 3.42 22.86
CA ALA A 306 -14.36 2.28 23.78
C ALA A 306 -15.37 1.18 23.36
N GLU A 307 -16.12 1.32 22.29
CA GLU A 307 -16.87 0.22 21.66
C GLU A 307 -16.01 -0.56 20.67
N ASP A 308 -15.12 0.15 19.99
CA ASP A 308 -14.21 -0.45 19.04
C ASP A 308 -13.14 -1.29 19.75
N ASN A 309 -12.99 -2.53 19.31
CA ASN A 309 -12.05 -3.46 19.86
C ASN A 309 -11.41 -4.25 18.71
N PRO A 310 -10.61 -3.58 17.87
CA PRO A 310 -10.02 -4.21 16.68
C PRO A 310 -9.25 -5.48 17.07
N PRO A 311 -9.42 -6.54 16.30
CA PRO A 311 -8.75 -7.81 16.60
C PRO A 311 -7.32 -7.74 16.22
N GLY A 312 -6.31 -7.74 16.51
CA GLY A 312 -5.00 -7.78 15.82
C GLY A 312 -5.05 -8.68 14.58
N GLN A 313 -4.04 -8.61 13.79
CA GLN A 313 -3.90 -9.42 12.58
C GLN A 313 -3.04 -10.66 12.85
N ARG A 314 -3.32 -11.73 12.11
CA ARG A 314 -2.43 -12.87 11.99
C ARG A 314 -1.60 -12.71 10.71
N PHE A 315 -0.33 -13.03 10.81
CA PHE A 315 0.62 -12.88 9.70
C PHE A 315 1.15 -14.25 9.29
N VAL A 316 1.22 -14.47 7.98
CA VAL A 316 1.65 -15.73 7.40
C VAL A 316 2.62 -15.46 6.25
N VAL A 317 3.64 -16.27 6.13
CA VAL A 317 4.49 -16.36 4.94
C VAL A 317 4.19 -17.68 4.25
N LEU A 318 3.87 -17.64 2.96
CA LEU A 318 3.73 -18.82 2.12
C LEU A 318 5.00 -18.95 1.26
N ASP A 319 5.76 -20.03 1.44
CA ASP A 319 6.84 -20.40 0.53
C ASP A 319 6.22 -21.15 -0.65
N LEU A 320 6.10 -20.50 -1.78
CA LEU A 320 5.41 -21.02 -2.96
C LEU A 320 6.18 -22.20 -3.58
N ASN A 321 7.50 -22.20 -3.47
CA ASN A 321 8.34 -23.27 -4.02
C ASN A 321 8.24 -24.55 -3.19
N GLU A 322 8.30 -24.41 -1.87
CA GLU A 322 8.26 -25.55 -0.94
C GLU A 322 6.80 -25.95 -0.57
N HIS A 323 5.84 -25.16 -1.02
CA HIS A 323 4.43 -25.27 -0.61
C HIS A 323 4.28 -25.34 0.93
N LYS A 324 4.95 -24.43 1.63
CA LYS A 324 5.03 -24.41 3.09
C LYS A 324 4.44 -23.12 3.64
N GLN A 325 3.48 -23.26 4.54
CA GLN A 325 2.95 -22.17 5.36
C GLN A 325 3.81 -21.97 6.61
N ILE A 326 4.14 -20.73 6.93
CA ILE A 326 4.93 -20.31 8.08
C ILE A 326 4.18 -19.19 8.78
N ASP A 327 3.65 -19.45 9.97
CA ASP A 327 3.02 -18.40 10.78
C ASP A 327 4.09 -17.46 11.32
N VAL A 328 3.83 -16.14 11.27
CA VAL A 328 4.78 -15.12 11.74
C VAL A 328 4.38 -14.64 13.12
N THR A 329 5.24 -14.90 14.11
CA THR A 329 4.99 -14.51 15.49
C THR A 329 5.39 -13.06 15.77
N ILE A 330 4.57 -12.38 16.58
CA ILE A 330 4.81 -11.01 17.05
C ILE A 330 5.80 -10.95 18.21
N GLU A 331 6.22 -12.08 18.80
CA GLU A 331 7.12 -12.14 19.98
C GLU A 331 8.50 -11.49 19.76
N GLY A 332 8.85 -11.21 18.50
CA GLY A 332 10.08 -10.50 18.16
C GLY A 332 9.96 -8.98 18.21
N LEU A 333 8.76 -8.45 18.41
CA LEU A 333 8.54 -7.03 18.57
C LEU A 333 8.81 -6.61 20.01
N THR A 334 9.73 -5.68 20.20
CA THR A 334 10.07 -5.17 21.54
C THR A 334 8.84 -4.53 22.19
N GLY A 335 8.44 -5.01 23.38
CA GLY A 335 7.25 -4.51 24.08
C GLY A 335 5.93 -5.08 23.58
N PHE A 336 5.94 -6.16 22.81
CA PHE A 336 4.72 -6.80 22.26
C PHE A 336 3.76 -7.30 23.35
N ASP A 337 4.23 -7.52 24.58
CA ASP A 337 3.48 -8.03 25.73
C ASP A 337 3.34 -7.02 26.88
N GLU A 338 3.79 -5.77 26.69
CA GLU A 338 3.74 -4.74 27.73
C GLU A 338 2.30 -4.25 27.99
N ASP A 339 1.95 -4.05 29.27
CA ASP A 339 0.70 -3.40 29.66
C ASP A 339 0.88 -1.86 29.63
N VAL A 340 0.92 -1.29 28.43
CA VAL A 340 1.14 0.16 28.21
C VAL A 340 0.01 1.03 28.75
N LEU A 341 -1.14 0.44 29.08
CA LEU A 341 -2.28 1.13 29.69
C LEU A 341 -2.34 0.97 31.21
N ALA A 342 -1.33 0.37 31.84
CA ALA A 342 -1.31 0.07 33.29
C ALA A 342 -1.58 1.31 34.16
N LYS A 343 -1.00 2.45 33.80
CA LYS A 343 -1.20 3.72 34.53
C LYS A 343 -2.68 4.14 34.51
N VAL A 344 -3.29 4.20 33.33
CA VAL A 344 -4.71 4.61 33.15
C VAL A 344 -5.66 3.62 33.85
N LYS A 345 -5.38 2.31 33.70
CA LYS A 345 -6.16 1.26 34.37
C LYS A 345 -6.05 1.35 35.89
N SER A 346 -4.85 1.63 36.40
CA SER A 346 -4.62 1.83 37.83
C SER A 346 -5.33 3.06 38.39
N GLU A 347 -5.30 4.19 37.64
CA GLU A 347 -6.03 5.41 38.00
C GLU A 347 -7.55 5.18 38.02
N ASN A 348 -8.08 4.47 37.04
CA ASN A 348 -9.49 4.12 36.96
C ASN A 348 -9.92 3.16 38.08
N ALA A 349 -9.12 2.16 38.38
CA ALA A 349 -9.38 1.24 39.50
C ALA A 349 -9.38 2.00 40.86
N LYS A 350 -8.39 2.86 41.09
CA LYS A 350 -8.32 3.69 42.28
C LYS A 350 -9.54 4.60 42.43
N ALA A 351 -10.01 5.20 41.33
CA ALA A 351 -11.23 6.04 41.34
C ALA A 351 -12.49 5.26 41.73
N LYS A 352 -12.51 3.94 41.51
CA LYS A 352 -13.58 3.01 41.91
C LYS A 352 -13.37 2.36 43.26
N GLY A 353 -12.27 2.67 44.01
CA GLY A 353 -11.90 2.03 45.25
C GLY A 353 -11.30 0.63 45.05
N GLU A 354 -10.86 0.29 43.86
CA GLU A 354 -10.28 -1.00 43.50
C GLU A 354 -8.76 -0.88 43.33
N SER A 355 -8.07 -2.02 43.23
CA SER A 355 -6.65 -2.09 42.88
C SER A 355 -6.49 -2.73 41.50
N TYR A 356 -5.56 -2.23 40.72
CA TYR A 356 -5.16 -2.83 39.46
C TYR A 356 -3.76 -3.43 39.55
N GLN A 357 -3.62 -4.66 39.09
CA GLN A 357 -2.33 -5.31 38.93
C GLN A 357 -1.99 -5.46 37.46
N SER A 358 -0.90 -4.85 37.05
CA SER A 358 -0.41 -4.96 35.67
C SER A 358 0.01 -6.40 35.34
N THR A 359 -0.38 -6.87 34.19
CA THR A 359 -0.04 -8.21 33.68
C THR A 359 0.48 -8.10 32.25
N LYS A 360 1.51 -8.87 31.93
CA LYS A 360 2.00 -9.00 30.55
C LYS A 360 1.07 -9.92 29.76
N ALA A 361 0.70 -9.46 28.58
CA ALA A 361 -0.09 -10.25 27.64
C ALA A 361 0.21 -9.79 26.20
N PRO A 362 0.18 -10.67 25.19
CA PRO A 362 0.34 -10.29 23.80
C PRO A 362 -0.65 -9.20 23.43
N ARG A 363 -0.14 -8.11 22.87
CA ARG A 363 -0.93 -6.97 22.39
C ARG A 363 -1.52 -7.29 21.03
N LYS A 364 -2.60 -6.63 20.69
CA LYS A 364 -3.21 -6.69 19.38
C LYS A 364 -2.43 -5.81 18.42
N ILE A 365 -1.84 -6.40 17.41
CA ILE A 365 -0.95 -5.76 16.44
C ILE A 365 -1.51 -5.96 15.04
N GLN A 366 -1.43 -4.91 14.23
CA GLN A 366 -1.88 -4.88 12.84
C GLN A 366 -0.87 -4.17 11.95
N LEU A 367 -0.95 -4.37 10.64
CA LEU A 367 -0.24 -3.53 9.69
C LEU A 367 -0.71 -2.08 9.87
N MET A 368 0.25 -1.16 9.87
CA MET A 368 -0.05 0.25 9.95
C MET A 368 -0.91 0.69 8.76
N GLN A 369 -1.97 1.45 9.03
CA GLN A 369 -2.77 2.09 8.00
C GLN A 369 -2.18 3.45 7.68
N ASP A 370 -1.71 3.61 6.44
CA ASP A 370 -1.33 4.92 5.94
C ASP A 370 -2.57 5.68 5.46
N TRP A 371 -3.06 6.60 6.30
CA TRP A 371 -4.22 7.43 5.98
C TRP A 371 -3.99 8.36 4.79
N GLY A 372 -2.73 8.67 4.49
CA GLY A 372 -2.34 9.41 3.29
C GLY A 372 -2.31 8.55 2.03
N TRP A 373 -2.33 7.22 2.17
CA TRP A 373 -2.22 6.25 1.07
C TRP A 373 -0.99 6.47 0.19
N THR A 374 0.11 6.88 0.82
CA THR A 374 1.35 7.23 0.13
C THR A 374 2.25 6.03 -0.11
N GLN A 375 2.13 5.00 0.73
CA GLN A 375 2.93 3.78 0.64
C GLN A 375 2.22 2.56 1.24
N SER A 376 2.69 1.35 0.88
CA SER A 376 2.31 0.11 1.55
C SER A 376 3.09 -0.06 2.86
N ALA A 377 2.44 -0.61 3.89
CA ALA A 377 3.11 -1.03 5.13
C ALA A 377 4.07 -2.22 4.92
N ILE A 378 4.10 -2.82 3.74
CA ILE A 378 4.92 -3.98 3.38
C ILE A 378 5.94 -3.53 2.33
N GLN A 379 7.22 -3.54 2.67
CA GLN A 379 8.31 -3.09 1.82
C GLN A 379 9.33 -4.22 1.62
N TRP A 380 9.38 -4.73 0.40
CA TRP A 380 10.43 -5.66 0.00
C TRP A 380 11.68 -4.90 -0.43
N HIS A 381 12.84 -5.49 -0.14
CA HIS A 381 14.08 -5.05 -0.77
C HIS A 381 13.97 -5.21 -2.30
N GLU A 382 14.62 -4.36 -3.06
CA GLU A 382 14.46 -4.30 -4.53
C GLU A 382 14.84 -5.60 -5.26
N SER A 383 15.85 -6.33 -4.77
CA SER A 383 16.43 -7.50 -5.44
C SER A 383 16.55 -8.74 -4.55
N GLU A 384 16.36 -8.60 -3.22
CA GLU A 384 16.54 -9.69 -2.28
C GLU A 384 15.23 -10.00 -1.54
N ASN A 385 15.09 -11.25 -1.06
CA ASN A 385 13.96 -11.66 -0.24
C ASN A 385 14.11 -11.15 1.20
N LYS A 386 14.26 -9.84 1.35
CA LYS A 386 14.26 -9.13 2.62
C LYS A 386 12.99 -8.32 2.72
N LEU A 387 12.23 -8.57 3.74
CA LEU A 387 10.95 -7.93 3.99
C LEU A 387 11.05 -7.05 5.23
N ALA A 388 10.65 -5.80 5.09
CA ALA A 388 10.38 -4.89 6.19
C ALA A 388 8.89 -4.53 6.18
N VAL A 389 8.29 -4.48 7.36
CA VAL A 389 6.89 -4.09 7.55
C VAL A 389 6.78 -3.01 8.61
N MET A 390 5.79 -2.15 8.48
CA MET A 390 5.38 -1.24 9.53
C MET A 390 4.10 -1.77 10.18
N VAL A 391 4.18 -2.03 11.46
CA VAL A 391 3.05 -2.52 12.27
C VAL A 391 2.80 -1.58 13.44
N GLU A 392 1.56 -1.55 13.91
CA GLU A 392 1.13 -0.74 15.04
C GLU A 392 0.31 -1.57 16.04
N ALA A 393 0.33 -1.17 17.29
CA ALA A 393 -0.59 -1.72 18.28
C ALA A 393 -1.94 -1.00 18.21
N THR A 394 -3.03 -1.75 18.31
CA THR A 394 -4.40 -1.20 18.28
C THR A 394 -4.71 -0.24 19.44
N ASP A 395 -3.86 -0.21 20.45
CA ASP A 395 -3.92 0.76 21.57
C ASP A 395 -3.26 2.11 21.25
N ASN A 396 -2.68 2.28 20.05
CA ASN A 396 -2.03 3.49 19.55
C ASN A 396 -0.83 4.00 20.38
N LYS A 397 -0.21 3.15 21.21
CA LYS A 397 0.96 3.52 22.01
C LYS A 397 2.28 3.18 21.36
N ASP A 398 2.28 2.29 20.40
CA ASP A 398 3.49 1.84 19.73
C ASP A 398 3.29 1.59 18.25
N ARG A 399 4.31 1.94 17.50
CA ARG A 399 4.49 1.61 16.07
C ARG A 399 5.89 1.04 15.88
N TRP A 400 6.01 -0.03 15.12
CA TRP A 400 7.29 -0.67 14.83
C TRP A 400 7.57 -0.69 13.33
N ILE A 401 8.83 -0.54 13.00
CA ILE A 401 9.38 -1.07 11.75
C ILE A 401 10.04 -2.37 12.13
N ALA A 402 9.66 -3.46 11.46
CA ALA A 402 10.20 -4.78 11.72
C ALA A 402 10.63 -5.45 10.42
N SER A 403 11.78 -6.11 10.43
CA SER A 403 12.11 -7.08 9.40
C SER A 403 11.47 -8.44 9.72
N VAL A 404 11.27 -9.26 8.69
CA VAL A 404 10.66 -10.59 8.83
C VAL A 404 11.69 -11.66 8.55
N ASP A 405 11.97 -12.52 9.53
CA ASP A 405 12.72 -13.77 9.28
C ASP A 405 11.77 -14.76 8.59
N LEU A 406 11.84 -14.81 7.26
CA LEU A 406 10.93 -15.60 6.41
C LEU A 406 11.05 -17.10 6.69
N ALA A 407 12.23 -17.58 7.13
CA ALA A 407 12.46 -18.99 7.39
C ALA A 407 11.89 -19.44 8.75
N LYS A 408 11.98 -18.56 9.76
CA LYS A 408 11.55 -18.85 11.13
C LYS A 408 10.14 -18.34 11.46
N GLY A 409 9.56 -17.50 10.62
CA GLY A 409 8.26 -16.90 10.88
C GLY A 409 8.30 -15.98 12.10
N LYS A 410 9.21 -15.01 12.12
CA LYS A 410 9.37 -14.12 13.27
C LYS A 410 9.62 -12.69 12.85
N PHE A 411 8.95 -11.72 13.48
CA PHE A 411 9.34 -10.34 13.38
C PHE A 411 10.64 -10.06 14.16
N ILE A 412 11.44 -9.12 13.64
CA ILE A 412 12.66 -8.62 14.28
C ILE A 412 12.52 -7.11 14.35
N THR A 413 12.51 -6.52 15.54
CA THR A 413 12.37 -5.07 15.72
C THR A 413 13.55 -4.33 15.11
N GLU A 414 13.29 -3.49 14.10
CA GLU A 414 14.27 -2.55 13.56
C GLU A 414 14.16 -1.18 14.21
N HIS A 415 12.93 -0.73 14.46
CA HIS A 415 12.63 0.51 15.18
C HIS A 415 11.33 0.36 15.96
N ARG A 416 11.25 0.98 17.15
CA ARG A 416 10.04 1.11 17.95
C ARG A 416 9.84 2.57 18.29
N LEU A 417 8.75 3.14 17.83
CA LEU A 417 8.27 4.45 18.30
C LEU A 417 7.21 4.20 19.38
N HIS A 418 7.46 4.72 20.59
CA HIS A 418 6.55 4.63 21.72
C HIS A 418 6.16 6.01 22.21
N ASP A 419 4.89 6.19 22.55
CA ASP A 419 4.39 7.40 23.21
C ASP A 419 3.36 7.05 24.29
N ASP A 420 3.52 7.62 25.48
CA ASP A 420 2.61 7.40 26.61
C ASP A 420 1.19 7.92 26.35
N ALA A 421 1.05 8.93 25.47
CA ALA A 421 -0.24 9.46 25.07
C ALA A 421 -0.76 8.68 23.84
N TRP A 422 -0.14 8.82 22.68
CA TRP A 422 -0.50 8.15 21.42
C TRP A 422 0.53 8.46 20.34
N VAL A 423 0.79 7.50 19.47
CA VAL A 423 1.63 7.69 18.28
C VAL A 423 0.81 8.37 17.19
N ASN A 424 1.36 9.40 16.56
CA ASN A 424 0.73 10.12 15.45
C ASN A 424 0.55 9.22 14.22
N TYR A 425 -0.51 9.41 13.46
CA TYR A 425 -0.76 8.68 12.22
C TYR A 425 0.09 9.18 11.04
N ASP A 426 0.59 10.42 11.12
CA ASP A 426 1.50 10.98 10.12
C ASP A 426 2.95 10.50 10.31
N TYR A 427 3.83 10.91 9.41
CA TYR A 427 5.28 10.67 9.47
C TYR A 427 5.64 9.19 9.55
N ASN A 428 4.96 8.39 8.72
CA ASN A 428 5.10 6.95 8.68
C ASN A 428 5.87 6.43 7.45
N GLN A 429 6.52 7.32 6.69
CA GLN A 429 7.28 6.93 5.52
C GLN A 429 8.52 6.12 5.91
N PHE A 430 8.71 4.99 5.24
CA PHE A 430 9.89 4.14 5.38
C PHE A 430 10.12 3.34 4.10
N GLY A 431 11.32 2.80 3.96
CA GLY A 431 11.65 1.92 2.84
C GLY A 431 13.12 1.48 2.88
N TRP A 432 13.49 0.69 1.89
CA TRP A 432 14.87 0.28 1.68
C TRP A 432 15.61 1.33 0.86
N LEU A 433 16.86 1.62 1.24
CA LEU A 433 17.76 2.39 0.38
C LEU A 433 18.27 1.48 -0.73
N PRO A 434 18.01 1.81 -2.01
CA PRO A 434 18.42 0.99 -3.13
C PRO A 434 19.92 0.65 -3.12
N GLY A 435 20.26 -0.58 -3.47
CA GLY A 435 21.63 -1.07 -3.49
C GLY A 435 22.28 -1.25 -2.12
N THR A 436 21.53 -1.15 -1.02
CA THR A 436 22.07 -1.28 0.34
C THR A 436 21.18 -2.13 1.25
N ASP A 437 21.72 -2.60 2.36
CA ASP A 437 21.00 -3.31 3.43
C ASP A 437 20.46 -2.35 4.51
N SER A 438 20.13 -1.12 4.11
CA SER A 438 19.72 -0.08 5.04
C SER A 438 18.28 0.34 4.82
N LEU A 439 17.57 0.59 5.92
CA LEU A 439 16.26 1.21 5.93
C LEU A 439 16.40 2.73 6.13
N TYR A 440 15.57 3.51 5.45
CA TYR A 440 15.31 4.89 5.81
C TYR A 440 13.90 5.02 6.38
N TYR A 441 13.68 5.94 7.28
CA TYR A 441 12.36 6.16 7.86
C TYR A 441 12.22 7.50 8.57
N LEU A 442 10.97 7.92 8.75
CA LEU A 442 10.60 9.03 9.62
C LEU A 442 10.27 8.53 11.02
N SER A 443 10.68 9.28 12.03
CA SER A 443 10.30 9.03 13.42
C SER A 443 10.21 10.33 14.21
N GLU A 444 9.23 10.38 15.12
CA GLU A 444 9.01 11.49 16.06
C GLU A 444 9.64 11.21 17.44
N GLU A 445 10.58 10.28 17.58
CA GLU A 445 11.20 9.88 18.85
C GLU A 445 11.87 11.04 19.63
N THR A 446 12.17 12.14 18.93
CA THR A 446 12.76 13.37 19.54
C THR A 446 11.74 14.49 19.73
N GLY A 447 10.43 14.22 19.51
CA GLY A 447 9.34 15.19 19.60
C GLY A 447 9.07 15.96 18.31
N TYR A 448 9.88 15.74 17.26
CA TYR A 448 9.67 16.25 15.90
C TYR A 448 9.98 15.14 14.91
N SER A 449 9.23 15.07 13.81
CA SER A 449 9.54 14.13 12.73
C SER A 449 10.89 14.41 12.14
N GLN A 450 11.79 13.44 12.21
CA GLN A 450 13.15 13.48 11.66
C GLN A 450 13.41 12.29 10.75
N LEU A 451 14.33 12.44 9.83
CA LEU A 451 14.76 11.40 8.92
C LEU A 451 15.92 10.60 9.51
N TYR A 452 15.77 9.29 9.52
CA TYR A 452 16.74 8.33 10.01
C TYR A 452 17.14 7.35 8.92
N ILE A 453 18.35 6.80 9.08
CA ILE A 453 18.85 5.65 8.33
C ILE A 453 19.34 4.60 9.30
N LYS A 454 19.10 3.34 9.00
CA LYS A 454 19.54 2.21 9.83
C LYS A 454 20.02 1.05 8.94
N ALA A 455 21.30 0.77 9.01
CA ALA A 455 21.83 -0.47 8.46
C ALA A 455 21.46 -1.66 9.35
N ARG A 456 21.35 -2.83 8.76
CA ARG A 456 20.97 -4.06 9.46
C ARG A 456 21.96 -4.36 10.60
N GLY A 457 21.44 -4.59 11.80
CA GLY A 457 22.23 -4.88 12.98
C GLY A 457 22.94 -3.67 13.62
N GLU A 458 22.83 -2.47 13.03
CA GLU A 458 23.41 -1.26 13.58
C GLU A 458 22.39 -0.40 14.33
N LYS A 459 22.89 0.63 15.02
CA LYS A 459 22.02 1.64 15.64
C LYS A 459 21.53 2.63 14.59
N PRO A 460 20.32 3.17 14.74
CA PRO A 460 19.82 4.22 13.87
C PRO A 460 20.74 5.46 13.88
N ARG A 461 20.86 6.11 12.74
CA ARG A 461 21.56 7.38 12.57
C ARG A 461 20.59 8.43 12.04
N ALA A 462 20.38 9.52 12.79
CA ALA A 462 19.60 10.64 12.31
C ALA A 462 20.34 11.36 11.17
N LEU A 463 19.66 11.59 10.05
CA LEU A 463 20.15 12.42 8.94
C LEU A 463 19.74 13.88 9.12
N THR A 464 18.65 14.13 9.84
CA THR A 464 18.17 15.47 10.19
C THR A 464 18.01 15.60 11.68
N GLN A 465 18.20 16.80 12.23
CA GLN A 465 18.05 17.08 13.66
C GLN A 465 17.61 18.52 13.86
N GLY A 466 16.67 18.75 14.77
CA GLY A 466 16.23 20.10 15.10
C GLY A 466 14.76 20.20 15.50
N LYS A 467 14.31 21.40 15.81
CA LYS A 467 12.92 21.70 16.18
C LYS A 467 12.11 22.07 14.93
N PHE A 468 12.04 21.16 13.99
CA PHE A 468 11.28 21.27 12.75
C PHE A 468 10.80 19.90 12.29
N VAL A 469 9.82 19.87 11.43
CA VAL A 469 9.17 18.65 10.92
C VAL A 469 9.74 18.31 9.56
N VAL A 470 10.10 17.05 9.36
CA VAL A 470 10.47 16.45 8.06
C VAL A 470 9.31 15.57 7.57
N SER A 471 8.97 15.70 6.30
CA SER A 471 7.94 14.91 5.62
C SER A 471 8.27 14.71 4.14
N ASP A 472 7.41 13.97 3.43
CA ASP A 472 7.41 13.83 1.97
C ASP A 472 8.79 13.41 1.41
N ILE A 473 9.30 12.27 1.89
CA ILE A 473 10.58 11.72 1.44
C ILE A 473 10.46 11.20 0.00
N THR A 474 11.43 11.57 -0.82
CA THR A 474 11.58 11.06 -2.19
C THR A 474 13.05 10.77 -2.46
N LEU A 475 13.35 9.58 -2.96
CA LEU A 475 14.68 9.19 -3.40
C LEU A 475 14.93 9.72 -4.83
N SER A 476 16.16 10.16 -5.10
CA SER A 476 16.55 10.43 -6.49
C SER A 476 16.54 9.13 -7.32
N PRO A 477 16.34 9.20 -8.65
CA PRO A 477 16.32 8.01 -9.51
C PRO A 477 17.58 7.16 -9.47
N ASP A 478 18.73 7.80 -9.18
CA ASP A 478 20.04 7.16 -9.00
C ASP A 478 20.35 6.76 -7.56
N ALA A 479 19.40 6.97 -6.63
CA ALA A 479 19.50 6.70 -5.19
C ALA A 479 20.65 7.43 -4.47
N ASN A 480 21.26 8.45 -5.09
CA ASN A 480 22.35 9.19 -4.47
C ASN A 480 21.88 10.27 -3.49
N TYR A 481 20.63 10.68 -3.60
CA TYR A 481 20.05 11.76 -2.78
C TYR A 481 18.70 11.36 -2.22
N ILE A 482 18.44 11.84 -1.01
CA ILE A 482 17.12 11.85 -0.39
C ILE A 482 16.63 13.28 -0.39
N TYR A 483 15.52 13.53 -1.08
CA TYR A 483 14.81 14.79 -1.01
C TYR A 483 13.72 14.69 0.06
N TYR A 484 13.51 15.75 0.81
CA TYR A 484 12.48 15.82 1.83
C TYR A 484 11.95 17.23 1.96
N LYS A 485 10.77 17.35 2.50
CA LYS A 485 10.14 18.64 2.82
C LYS A 485 10.34 18.92 4.30
N ALA A 486 10.70 20.16 4.62
CA ALA A 486 10.85 20.57 6.02
C ALA A 486 10.51 22.04 6.24
N ASN A 487 10.04 22.36 7.47
CA ASN A 487 9.72 23.70 7.91
C ASN A 487 10.83 24.31 8.79
N GLN A 488 12.08 24.06 8.44
CA GLN A 488 13.28 24.41 9.24
C GLN A 488 13.39 25.91 9.53
N SER A 489 13.06 26.77 8.57
CA SER A 489 13.20 28.23 8.71
C SER A 489 12.07 28.89 9.49
N HIS A 490 10.85 28.35 9.39
CA HIS A 490 9.67 28.87 10.07
C HIS A 490 8.55 27.81 10.06
N PRO A 491 7.79 27.60 11.15
CA PRO A 491 6.77 26.55 11.25
C PRO A 491 5.74 26.52 10.13
N GLY A 492 5.42 27.67 9.54
CA GLY A 492 4.47 27.80 8.42
C GLY A 492 5.10 27.78 7.04
N MET A 493 6.43 27.63 6.92
CA MET A 493 7.16 27.68 5.64
C MET A 493 7.87 26.35 5.38
N TYR A 494 7.33 25.57 4.46
CA TYR A 494 7.92 24.30 4.06
C TYR A 494 8.75 24.48 2.78
N ASN A 495 9.97 23.99 2.81
CA ASN A 495 10.89 23.99 1.66
C ASN A 495 11.34 22.56 1.37
N VAL A 496 11.77 22.33 0.13
CA VAL A 496 12.40 21.07 -0.28
C VAL A 496 13.90 21.15 0.04
N HIS A 497 14.38 20.12 0.69
CA HIS A 497 15.77 19.94 1.08
C HIS A 497 16.34 18.65 0.47
N ARG A 498 17.64 18.56 0.53
CA ARG A 498 18.39 17.40 0.01
C ARG A 498 19.43 16.96 1.05
#